data_c9e348169244d09923aa42421e8af7d7
#
_entry.id   c9e348169244d09923aa42421e8af7d7
#
_cell.length_a   1.000
_cell.length_b   1.000
_cell.length_c   1.000
_cell.angle_alpha   90.00
_cell.angle_beta   90.00
_cell.angle_gamma   90.00
#
_symmetry.space_group_name_H-M   'P 1'
#
loop_
_entity.id
_entity.type
_entity.pdbx_description
1 polymer ?
#
loop_
_entity_poly.entity_id
_entity_poly.type
_entity_poly.pdbx_seq_one_letter_code
_entity_poly.pdbx_strand_id
1 'polypeptide(L)'
;MSAESSAADTRDRPLLAGRTVVVIGASAGIGLETARQARAAGARLVMTGRDPERLRRAAAELDPVGTATFDATDTDRLKEFFDGLPEPVDHVMVTAGAPSYRPLDELDLDDARRDFGDRLALTLGVALHSRGKVRDGGTLLFIGGTGGRRPAPGLALVAAMTAALPALVANLALELAPVRVNLIAAGFVDTPLSAALLGDRLEARREELRASLPIRRVVGPADVAALAVHLMCNDALTGATYDIDGGQQLLPH
;
A
#
# COMPACT_ATOMS: atom_id res chain seq x y z
N MET A 1 -17.67 45.34 15.25
CA MET A 1 -17.32 45.30 13.83
C MET A 1 -16.14 44.38 13.67
N SER A 2 -16.34 43.35 12.83
CA SER A 2 -15.36 42.52 12.13
C SER A 2 -14.76 41.32 12.88
N ALA A 3 -15.50 40.21 12.87
CA ALA A 3 -15.00 38.85 13.08
C ALA A 3 -15.64 37.88 12.05
N GLU A 4 -15.70 38.26 10.78
CA GLU A 4 -16.28 37.43 9.69
C GLU A 4 -15.33 37.33 8.48
N SER A 5 -14.06 36.97 8.68
CA SER A 5 -13.14 36.80 7.55
C SER A 5 -12.16 35.66 7.70
N SER A 6 -12.58 34.48 8.18
CA SER A 6 -11.66 33.32 8.26
C SER A 6 -12.25 31.97 7.83
N ALA A 7 -13.53 31.91 7.48
CA ALA A 7 -14.19 30.62 7.20
C ALA A 7 -14.32 30.27 5.70
N ALA A 8 -13.94 31.15 4.80
CA ALA A 8 -14.17 30.97 3.36
C ALA A 8 -13.00 30.35 2.57
N ASP A 9 -11.79 30.28 3.16
CA ASP A 9 -10.56 29.90 2.42
C ASP A 9 -10.14 28.42 2.59
N THR A 10 -10.86 27.63 3.36
CA THR A 10 -10.50 26.23 3.61
C THR A 10 -11.14 25.21 2.66
N ARG A 11 -12.11 25.62 1.85
CA ARG A 11 -12.86 24.67 0.97
C ARG A 11 -12.18 24.39 -0.37
N ASP A 12 -11.23 25.19 -0.79
CA ASP A 12 -10.56 25.09 -2.10
C ASP A 12 -9.12 24.53 -2.03
N ARG A 13 -8.61 24.26 -0.82
CA ARG A 13 -7.26 23.75 -0.67
C ARG A 13 -7.20 22.24 -0.98
N PRO A 14 -6.27 21.79 -1.85
CA PRO A 14 -6.11 20.37 -2.12
C PRO A 14 -5.90 19.56 -0.84
N LEU A 15 -6.50 18.37 -0.74
CA LEU A 15 -6.60 17.55 0.47
C LEU A 15 -5.25 17.26 1.15
N LEU A 16 -4.18 17.10 0.37
CA LEU A 16 -2.82 16.82 0.86
C LEU A 16 -1.86 18.00 0.63
N ALA A 17 -2.38 19.23 0.44
CA ALA A 17 -1.56 20.41 0.20
C ALA A 17 -0.57 20.64 1.36
N GLY A 18 0.73 20.70 1.02
CA GLY A 18 1.82 20.86 1.99
C GLY A 18 2.20 19.60 2.76
N ARG A 19 1.52 18.47 2.52
CA ARG A 19 1.87 17.18 3.11
C ARG A 19 2.95 16.48 2.30
N THR A 20 3.81 15.73 2.98
CA THR A 20 4.81 14.86 2.34
C THR A 20 4.36 13.41 2.45
N VAL A 21 4.21 12.76 1.30
CA VAL A 21 3.81 11.35 1.19
C VAL A 21 5.00 10.53 0.68
N VAL A 22 5.41 9.55 1.45
CA VAL A 22 6.38 8.53 1.04
C VAL A 22 5.63 7.33 0.48
N VAL A 23 5.99 6.88 -0.71
CA VAL A 23 5.45 5.65 -1.30
C VAL A 23 6.57 4.64 -1.52
N ILE A 24 6.58 3.58 -0.70
CA ILE A 24 7.53 2.47 -0.81
C ILE A 24 6.97 1.45 -1.81
N GLY A 25 7.58 1.38 -3.01
CA GLY A 25 7.09 0.62 -4.14
C GLY A 25 6.32 1.47 -5.16
N ALA A 26 6.74 2.72 -5.39
CA ALA A 26 6.06 3.71 -6.23
C ALA A 26 6.30 3.57 -7.75
N SER A 27 7.06 2.59 -8.21
CA SER A 27 7.47 2.52 -9.62
C SER A 27 6.44 1.90 -10.58
N ALA A 28 5.36 1.29 -10.05
CA ALA A 28 4.31 0.67 -10.85
C ALA A 28 3.03 0.40 -10.04
N GLY A 29 1.96 0.03 -10.73
CA GLY A 29 0.72 -0.50 -10.15
C GLY A 29 0.10 0.41 -9.08
N ILE A 30 -0.30 -0.18 -7.95
CA ILE A 30 -0.97 0.53 -6.85
C ILE A 30 -0.12 1.69 -6.33
N GLY A 31 1.19 1.47 -6.12
CA GLY A 31 2.06 2.49 -5.57
C GLY A 31 2.22 3.70 -6.49
N LEU A 32 2.41 3.47 -7.79
CA LEU A 32 2.50 4.56 -8.78
C LEU A 32 1.19 5.35 -8.84
N GLU A 33 0.06 4.65 -8.87
CA GLU A 33 -1.24 5.31 -8.93
C GLU A 33 -1.54 6.08 -7.63
N THR A 34 -1.15 5.56 -6.47
CA THR A 34 -1.25 6.30 -5.20
C THR A 34 -0.39 7.56 -5.23
N ALA A 35 0.83 7.48 -5.78
CA ALA A 35 1.69 8.65 -5.93
C ALA A 35 1.05 9.69 -6.87
N ARG A 36 0.43 9.28 -8.00
CA ARG A 36 -0.30 10.18 -8.90
C ARG A 36 -1.44 10.92 -8.19
N GLN A 37 -2.29 10.17 -7.49
CA GLN A 37 -3.45 10.77 -6.82
C GLN A 37 -3.04 11.63 -5.62
N ALA A 38 -2.02 11.23 -4.86
CA ALA A 38 -1.46 12.07 -3.79
C ALA A 38 -0.87 13.37 -4.35
N ARG A 39 -0.14 13.32 -5.49
CA ARG A 39 0.38 14.50 -6.18
C ARG A 39 -0.76 15.41 -6.65
N ALA A 40 -1.78 14.85 -7.28
CA ALA A 40 -2.97 15.58 -7.69
C ALA A 40 -3.71 16.22 -6.51
N ALA A 41 -3.68 15.59 -5.33
CA ALA A 41 -4.19 16.13 -4.08
C ALA A 41 -3.26 17.16 -3.41
N GLY A 42 -2.15 17.54 -4.06
CA GLY A 42 -1.24 18.60 -3.60
C GLY A 42 -0.07 18.14 -2.72
N ALA A 43 0.17 16.83 -2.59
CA ALA A 43 1.28 16.30 -1.81
C ALA A 43 2.64 16.54 -2.48
N ARG A 44 3.68 16.69 -1.63
CA ARG A 44 5.07 16.45 -2.01
C ARG A 44 5.35 14.95 -1.93
N LEU A 45 6.04 14.39 -2.91
CA LEU A 45 6.27 12.95 -2.99
C LEU A 45 7.73 12.59 -2.70
N VAL A 46 7.91 11.52 -1.93
CA VAL A 46 9.15 10.74 -1.88
C VAL A 46 8.84 9.35 -2.39
N MET A 47 9.55 8.89 -3.42
CA MET A 47 9.24 7.66 -4.13
C MET A 47 10.37 6.66 -4.04
N THR A 48 10.05 5.39 -3.74
CA THR A 48 11.07 4.33 -3.78
C THR A 48 10.66 3.17 -4.68
N GLY A 49 11.65 2.40 -5.12
CA GLY A 49 11.44 1.22 -5.94
C GLY A 49 12.72 0.40 -6.11
N ARG A 50 12.60 -0.87 -6.48
CA ARG A 50 13.76 -1.77 -6.68
C ARG A 50 14.44 -1.56 -8.03
N ASP A 51 13.64 -1.26 -9.06
CA ASP A 51 14.10 -1.09 -10.42
C ASP A 51 14.39 0.41 -10.68
N PRO A 52 15.66 0.80 -10.85
CA PRO A 52 16.03 2.21 -11.01
C PRO A 52 15.44 2.84 -12.27
N GLU A 53 15.33 2.09 -13.36
CA GLU A 53 14.82 2.61 -14.62
C GLU A 53 13.30 2.86 -14.58
N ARG A 54 12.55 1.94 -13.93
CA ARG A 54 11.12 2.14 -13.71
C ARG A 54 10.87 3.30 -12.76
N LEU A 55 11.66 3.38 -11.68
CA LEU A 55 11.53 4.49 -10.71
C LEU A 55 11.84 5.83 -11.38
N ARG A 56 12.90 5.91 -12.20
CA ARG A 56 13.27 7.12 -12.92
C ARG A 56 12.15 7.59 -13.87
N ARG A 57 11.51 6.66 -14.59
CA ARG A 57 10.37 6.98 -15.47
C ARG A 57 9.18 7.52 -14.68
N ALA A 58 8.83 6.87 -13.58
CA ALA A 58 7.74 7.33 -12.70
C ALA A 58 8.05 8.70 -12.06
N ALA A 59 9.30 8.92 -11.65
CA ALA A 59 9.75 10.20 -11.11
C ALA A 59 9.72 11.33 -12.15
N ALA A 60 10.08 11.05 -13.40
CA ALA A 60 10.01 12.05 -14.47
C ALA A 60 8.58 12.53 -14.75
N GLU A 61 7.57 11.69 -14.48
CA GLU A 61 6.14 12.04 -14.61
C GLU A 61 5.64 12.88 -13.43
N LEU A 62 6.09 12.58 -12.21
CA LEU A 62 5.48 13.09 -10.98
C LEU A 62 6.27 14.15 -10.25
N ASP A 63 7.51 14.40 -10.67
CA ASP A 63 8.41 15.39 -10.08
C ASP A 63 8.47 15.30 -8.53
N PRO A 64 8.91 14.16 -7.97
CA PRO A 64 9.00 13.99 -6.54
C PRO A 64 10.14 14.82 -5.93
N VAL A 65 10.01 15.20 -4.66
CA VAL A 65 11.07 15.90 -3.92
C VAL A 65 12.24 14.99 -3.54
N GLY A 66 12.08 13.66 -3.66
CA GLY A 66 13.12 12.68 -3.41
C GLY A 66 12.80 11.31 -4.00
N THR A 67 13.86 10.59 -4.37
CA THR A 67 13.77 9.19 -4.81
C THR A 67 14.86 8.37 -4.16
N ALA A 68 14.58 7.08 -3.88
CA ALA A 68 15.58 6.13 -3.41
C ALA A 68 15.37 4.75 -4.06
N THR A 69 16.45 4.16 -4.56
CA THR A 69 16.42 2.82 -5.18
C THR A 69 16.99 1.79 -4.24
N PHE A 70 16.16 0.88 -3.74
CA PHE A 70 16.55 -0.25 -2.90
C PHE A 70 15.46 -1.32 -2.89
N ASP A 71 15.80 -2.53 -2.45
CA ASP A 71 14.82 -3.55 -2.11
C ASP A 71 14.28 -3.28 -0.70
N ALA A 72 12.99 -3.09 -0.57
CA ALA A 72 12.36 -2.75 0.70
C ALA A 72 12.38 -3.93 1.71
N THR A 73 12.70 -5.15 1.28
CA THR A 73 12.93 -6.31 2.16
C THR A 73 14.34 -6.32 2.77
N ASP A 74 15.28 -5.54 2.22
CA ASP A 74 16.57 -5.27 2.83
C ASP A 74 16.39 -4.27 3.99
N THR A 75 16.39 -4.81 5.21
CA THR A 75 16.11 -4.06 6.43
C THR A 75 17.14 -2.97 6.73
N ASP A 76 18.39 -3.18 6.33
CA ASP A 76 19.46 -2.19 6.53
C ASP A 76 19.27 -1.01 5.57
N ARG A 77 18.97 -1.28 4.30
CA ARG A 77 18.64 -0.25 3.32
C ARG A 77 17.35 0.50 3.68
N LEU A 78 16.37 -0.20 4.21
CA LEU A 78 15.13 0.43 4.70
C LEU A 78 15.44 1.39 5.86
N LYS A 79 16.30 0.97 6.80
CA LYS A 79 16.77 1.82 7.90
C LYS A 79 17.52 3.05 7.37
N GLU A 80 18.51 2.86 6.50
CA GLU A 80 19.27 3.95 5.88
C GLU A 80 18.35 4.97 5.19
N PHE A 81 17.33 4.48 4.49
CA PHE A 81 16.34 5.33 3.82
C PHE A 81 15.59 6.23 4.83
N PHE A 82 15.06 5.66 5.92
CA PHE A 82 14.36 6.45 6.94
C PHE A 82 15.30 7.42 7.66
N ASP A 83 16.52 7.00 7.99
CA ASP A 83 17.52 7.85 8.62
C ASP A 83 17.91 9.05 7.74
N GLY A 84 17.95 8.85 6.43
CA GLY A 84 18.26 9.86 5.42
C GLY A 84 17.13 10.83 5.10
N LEU A 85 15.92 10.66 5.62
CA LEU A 85 14.84 11.62 5.42
C LEU A 85 15.17 12.93 6.12
N PRO A 86 15.23 14.08 5.39
CA PRO A 86 15.71 15.35 5.94
C PRO A 86 14.74 15.97 6.94
N GLU A 87 13.46 15.67 6.83
CA GLU A 87 12.39 16.17 7.69
C GLU A 87 11.37 15.07 7.96
N PRO A 88 10.60 15.16 9.06
CA PRO A 88 9.47 14.27 9.27
C PRO A 88 8.45 14.40 8.14
N VAL A 89 7.94 13.25 7.69
CA VAL A 89 6.92 13.12 6.65
C VAL A 89 5.54 12.99 7.27
N ASP A 90 4.49 13.18 6.47
CA ASP A 90 3.12 13.08 6.97
C ASP A 90 2.54 11.68 6.79
N HIS A 91 2.81 11.02 5.66
CA HIS A 91 2.24 9.71 5.37
C HIS A 91 3.26 8.79 4.71
N VAL A 92 3.20 7.52 5.05
CA VAL A 92 3.99 6.45 4.41
C VAL A 92 3.03 5.37 3.92
N MET A 93 3.09 5.04 2.64
CA MET A 93 2.38 3.90 2.07
C MET A 93 3.35 2.84 1.58
N VAL A 94 3.10 1.59 1.95
CA VAL A 94 3.91 0.44 1.58
C VAL A 94 3.14 -0.45 0.62
N THR A 95 3.59 -0.49 -0.62
CA THR A 95 3.05 -1.35 -1.68
C THR A 95 4.07 -2.36 -2.18
N ALA A 96 5.29 -2.32 -1.62
CA ALA A 96 6.34 -3.28 -1.93
C ALA A 96 6.00 -4.69 -1.42
N GLY A 97 6.57 -5.69 -2.08
CA GLY A 97 6.32 -7.10 -1.84
C GLY A 97 5.32 -7.67 -2.83
N ALA A 98 5.50 -8.96 -3.14
CA ALA A 98 4.60 -9.72 -4.00
C ALA A 98 4.02 -10.92 -3.22
N PRO A 99 2.80 -11.37 -3.54
CA PRO A 99 2.29 -12.61 -2.99
C PRO A 99 3.01 -13.81 -3.60
N SER A 100 3.23 -14.85 -2.82
CA SER A 100 3.77 -16.14 -3.29
C SER A 100 2.63 -17.16 -3.34
N TYR A 101 2.31 -17.61 -4.55
CA TYR A 101 1.29 -18.63 -4.80
C TYR A 101 1.99 -19.92 -5.21
N ARG A 102 1.93 -20.93 -4.35
CA ARG A 102 2.55 -22.24 -4.61
C ARG A 102 1.68 -23.37 -4.05
N PRO A 103 1.34 -24.38 -4.85
CA PRO A 103 0.77 -25.62 -4.36
C PRO A 103 1.66 -26.27 -3.30
N LEU A 104 1.08 -27.06 -2.42
CA LEU A 104 1.82 -27.64 -1.28
C LEU A 104 2.94 -28.59 -1.73
N ASP A 105 2.73 -29.31 -2.82
CA ASP A 105 3.70 -30.23 -3.43
C ASP A 105 4.87 -29.53 -4.15
N GLU A 106 4.73 -28.23 -4.45
CA GLU A 106 5.76 -27.39 -5.02
C GLU A 106 6.40 -26.44 -3.98
N LEU A 107 5.97 -26.51 -2.71
CA LEU A 107 6.40 -25.58 -1.68
C LEU A 107 7.75 -26.00 -1.10
N ASP A 108 8.76 -25.14 -1.27
CA ASP A 108 10.01 -25.22 -0.52
C ASP A 108 9.87 -24.52 0.82
N LEU A 109 10.26 -25.17 1.92
CA LEU A 109 10.10 -24.63 3.27
C LEU A 109 11.06 -23.48 3.59
N ASP A 110 12.23 -23.44 2.98
CA ASP A 110 13.18 -22.35 3.18
C ASP A 110 12.76 -21.10 2.40
N ASP A 111 12.21 -21.29 1.19
CA ASP A 111 11.55 -20.21 0.45
C ASP A 111 10.33 -19.67 1.22
N ALA A 112 9.48 -20.55 1.73
CA ALA A 112 8.29 -20.17 2.49
C ALA A 112 8.64 -19.39 3.76
N ARG A 113 9.68 -19.83 4.48
CA ARG A 113 10.19 -19.13 5.67
C ARG A 113 10.73 -17.76 5.31
N ARG A 114 11.45 -17.64 4.20
CA ARG A 114 11.99 -16.38 3.69
C ARG A 114 10.87 -15.43 3.30
N ASP A 115 9.95 -15.86 2.44
CA ASP A 115 8.82 -15.04 1.96
C ASP A 115 7.97 -14.49 3.14
N PHE A 116 7.69 -15.35 4.13
CA PHE A 116 6.95 -14.96 5.33
C PHE A 116 7.75 -14.00 6.21
N GLY A 117 9.03 -14.31 6.43
CA GLY A 117 9.96 -13.49 7.22
C GLY A 117 10.14 -12.09 6.62
N ASP A 118 10.40 -12.01 5.32
CA ASP A 118 10.59 -10.75 4.58
C ASP A 118 9.33 -9.87 4.66
N ARG A 119 8.14 -10.46 4.57
CA ARG A 119 6.89 -9.71 4.70
C ARG A 119 6.69 -9.11 6.08
N LEU A 120 6.98 -9.90 7.13
CA LEU A 120 6.91 -9.39 8.51
C LEU A 120 8.01 -8.37 8.78
N ALA A 121 9.25 -8.64 8.35
CA ALA A 121 10.39 -7.75 8.53
C ALA A 121 10.16 -6.40 7.85
N LEU A 122 9.60 -6.38 6.63
CA LEU A 122 9.22 -5.14 5.95
C LEU A 122 8.19 -4.35 6.76
N THR A 123 7.11 -4.98 7.22
CA THR A 123 6.05 -4.29 7.95
C THR A 123 6.55 -3.74 9.29
N LEU A 124 7.26 -4.57 10.06
CA LEU A 124 7.85 -4.18 11.34
C LEU A 124 8.99 -3.17 11.17
N GLY A 125 9.82 -3.32 10.14
CA GLY A 125 10.90 -2.40 9.82
C GLY A 125 10.39 -1.00 9.47
N VAL A 126 9.35 -0.90 8.66
CA VAL A 126 8.70 0.40 8.38
C VAL A 126 8.15 0.99 9.67
N ALA A 127 7.43 0.22 10.48
CA ALA A 127 6.90 0.69 11.75
C ALA A 127 8.01 1.18 12.70
N LEU A 128 9.08 0.39 12.85
CA LEU A 128 10.21 0.71 13.71
C LEU A 128 10.94 1.98 13.28
N HIS A 129 11.32 2.07 12.00
CA HIS A 129 12.13 3.17 11.48
C HIS A 129 11.32 4.44 11.18
N SER A 130 9.99 4.35 11.13
CA SER A 130 9.11 5.53 11.00
C SER A 130 8.95 6.33 12.30
N ARG A 131 9.36 5.77 13.45
CA ARG A 131 9.27 6.45 14.75
C ARG A 131 10.07 7.75 14.73
N GLY A 132 9.42 8.86 15.06
CA GLY A 132 10.02 10.20 15.00
C GLY A 132 10.26 10.74 13.58
N LYS A 133 9.98 9.94 12.54
CA LYS A 133 10.07 10.34 11.12
C LYS A 133 8.71 10.61 10.50
N VAL A 134 7.65 10.07 11.08
CA VAL A 134 6.27 10.41 10.71
C VAL A 134 5.71 11.35 11.76
N ARG A 135 5.07 12.43 11.32
CA ARG A 135 4.48 13.45 12.19
C ARG A 135 3.31 12.89 13.00
N ASP A 136 3.06 13.46 14.15
CA ASP A 136 1.85 13.21 14.93
C ASP A 136 0.59 13.40 14.07
N GLY A 137 -0.35 12.46 14.14
CA GLY A 137 -1.53 12.42 13.30
C GLY A 137 -1.27 11.95 11.85
N GLY A 138 -0.02 11.72 11.49
CA GLY A 138 0.36 11.12 10.21
C GLY A 138 -0.13 9.68 10.08
N THR A 139 0.23 9.01 8.97
CA THR A 139 -0.34 7.68 8.66
C THR A 139 0.71 6.73 8.11
N LEU A 140 0.72 5.50 8.61
CA LEU A 140 1.30 4.34 7.94
C LEU A 140 0.17 3.53 7.28
N LEU A 141 0.28 3.29 5.98
CA LEU A 141 -0.64 2.44 5.22
C LEU A 141 0.10 1.23 4.65
N PHE A 142 -0.43 0.06 4.95
CA PHE A 142 0.07 -1.19 4.41
C PHE A 142 -0.91 -1.78 3.40
N ILE A 143 -0.40 -2.50 2.40
CA ILE A 143 -1.20 -3.30 1.49
C ILE A 143 -1.12 -4.75 1.91
N GLY A 144 -2.28 -5.36 2.08
CA GLY A 144 -2.48 -6.79 2.23
C GLY A 144 -3.38 -7.34 1.14
N GLY A 145 -3.95 -8.52 1.40
CA GLY A 145 -4.89 -9.15 0.49
C GLY A 145 -6.06 -9.80 1.21
N THR A 146 -7.12 -10.05 0.48
CA THR A 146 -8.29 -10.78 0.98
C THR A 146 -8.15 -12.31 0.82
N GLY A 147 -7.05 -12.79 0.21
CA GLY A 147 -6.82 -14.20 -0.12
C GLY A 147 -6.87 -15.17 1.05
N GLY A 148 -6.53 -14.72 2.27
CA GLY A 148 -6.63 -15.55 3.48
C GLY A 148 -8.07 -15.91 3.90
N ARG A 149 -9.07 -15.27 3.33
CA ARG A 149 -10.49 -15.47 3.68
C ARG A 149 -11.22 -16.40 2.71
N ARG A 150 -10.60 -16.76 1.60
CA ARG A 150 -11.15 -17.68 0.59
C ARG A 150 -10.15 -18.82 0.33
N PRO A 151 -10.25 -19.92 1.08
CA PRO A 151 -9.35 -21.05 0.93
C PRO A 151 -9.38 -21.63 -0.49
N ALA A 152 -8.20 -21.88 -1.06
CA ALA A 152 -8.04 -22.58 -2.32
C ALA A 152 -6.66 -23.25 -2.38
N PRO A 153 -6.46 -24.26 -3.23
CA PRO A 153 -5.14 -24.85 -3.46
C PRO A 153 -4.12 -23.78 -3.90
N GLY A 154 -2.89 -23.89 -3.39
CA GLY A 154 -1.81 -22.94 -3.67
C GLY A 154 -1.84 -21.65 -2.85
N LEU A 155 -2.82 -21.45 -1.98
CA LEU A 155 -2.96 -20.22 -1.18
C LEU A 155 -2.47 -20.36 0.28
N ALA A 156 -1.99 -21.52 0.72
CA ALA A 156 -1.68 -21.75 2.14
C ALA A 156 -0.72 -20.69 2.71
N LEU A 157 0.40 -20.42 2.03
CA LEU A 157 1.39 -19.44 2.48
C LEU A 157 0.83 -18.02 2.44
N VAL A 158 0.25 -17.59 1.31
CA VAL A 158 -0.29 -16.23 1.16
C VAL A 158 -1.47 -15.99 2.08
N ALA A 159 -2.27 -17.03 2.36
CA ALA A 159 -3.37 -16.95 3.32
C ALA A 159 -2.86 -16.68 4.74
N ALA A 160 -1.84 -17.41 5.19
CA ALA A 160 -1.21 -17.17 6.49
C ALA A 160 -0.62 -15.75 6.59
N MET A 161 0.10 -15.30 5.55
CA MET A 161 0.69 -13.96 5.50
C MET A 161 -0.37 -12.86 5.55
N THR A 162 -1.46 -12.98 4.79
CA THR A 162 -2.52 -11.98 4.76
C THR A 162 -3.39 -12.00 6.02
N ALA A 163 -3.54 -13.15 6.66
CA ALA A 163 -4.29 -13.28 7.92
C ALA A 163 -3.55 -12.67 9.12
N ALA A 164 -2.22 -12.63 9.11
CA ALA A 164 -1.44 -12.04 10.20
C ALA A 164 -1.48 -10.50 10.20
N LEU A 165 -1.57 -9.87 9.03
CA LEU A 165 -1.46 -8.41 8.89
C LEU A 165 -2.53 -7.61 9.64
N PRO A 166 -3.82 -7.98 9.68
CA PRO A 166 -4.82 -7.24 10.44
C PRO A 166 -4.49 -7.11 11.92
N ALA A 167 -4.08 -8.22 12.57
CA ALA A 167 -3.69 -8.22 13.96
C ALA A 167 -2.42 -7.40 14.19
N LEU A 168 -1.42 -7.52 13.31
CA LEU A 168 -0.18 -6.75 13.39
C LEU A 168 -0.47 -5.25 13.29
N VAL A 169 -1.24 -4.80 12.30
CA VAL A 169 -1.59 -3.40 12.09
C VAL A 169 -2.38 -2.82 13.26
N ALA A 170 -3.32 -3.57 13.82
CA ALA A 170 -4.08 -3.13 14.99
C ALA A 170 -3.18 -2.89 16.22
N ASN A 171 -2.18 -3.76 16.46
CA ASN A 171 -1.22 -3.56 17.54
C ASN A 171 -0.28 -2.39 17.25
N LEU A 172 0.23 -2.26 16.03
CA LEU A 172 1.09 -1.15 15.63
C LEU A 172 0.38 0.21 15.79
N ALA A 173 -0.93 0.27 15.57
CA ALA A 173 -1.72 1.49 15.78
C ALA A 173 -1.72 1.95 17.24
N LEU A 174 -1.63 1.03 18.20
CA LEU A 174 -1.49 1.36 19.63
C LEU A 174 -0.05 1.76 19.98
N GLU A 175 0.93 1.05 19.43
CA GLU A 175 2.35 1.27 19.75
C GLU A 175 2.93 2.55 19.13
N LEU A 176 2.36 3.00 18.01
CA LEU A 176 2.81 4.18 17.27
C LEU A 176 1.94 5.42 17.49
N ALA A 177 0.90 5.33 18.32
CA ALA A 177 0.03 6.47 18.59
C ALA A 177 0.87 7.71 18.99
N PRO A 178 0.57 8.90 18.45
CA PRO A 178 -0.62 9.27 17.67
C PRO A 178 -0.50 9.09 16.14
N VAL A 179 0.54 8.41 15.64
CA VAL A 179 0.61 8.03 14.22
C VAL A 179 -0.42 6.94 13.95
N ARG A 180 -1.26 7.14 12.92
CA ARG A 180 -2.32 6.23 12.55
C ARG A 180 -1.76 5.08 11.69
N VAL A 181 -2.21 3.85 11.92
CA VAL A 181 -1.76 2.69 11.16
C VAL A 181 -2.97 1.94 10.64
N ASN A 182 -3.04 1.72 9.34
CA ASN A 182 -4.15 1.03 8.69
C ASN A 182 -3.68 0.06 7.61
N LEU A 183 -4.53 -0.91 7.28
CA LEU A 183 -4.33 -1.91 6.25
C LEU A 183 -5.40 -1.78 5.15
N ILE A 184 -4.98 -1.78 3.90
CA ILE A 184 -5.87 -1.97 2.76
C ILE A 184 -5.72 -3.43 2.31
N ALA A 185 -6.79 -4.23 2.43
CA ALA A 185 -6.83 -5.61 1.98
C ALA A 185 -7.48 -5.66 0.58
N ALA A 186 -6.64 -5.82 -0.44
CA ALA A 186 -7.10 -5.84 -1.81
C ALA A 186 -7.48 -7.25 -2.27
N GLY A 187 -8.53 -7.36 -3.09
CA GLY A 187 -8.81 -8.54 -3.90
C GLY A 187 -7.87 -8.61 -5.11
N PHE A 188 -8.36 -9.16 -6.21
CA PHE A 188 -7.64 -9.03 -7.48
C PHE A 188 -7.65 -7.57 -7.93
N VAL A 189 -6.46 -7.01 -8.14
CA VAL A 189 -6.27 -5.67 -8.72
C VAL A 189 -5.52 -5.79 -10.04
N ASP A 190 -6.06 -5.20 -11.09
CA ASP A 190 -5.48 -5.26 -12.44
C ASP A 190 -4.22 -4.38 -12.54
N THR A 191 -3.07 -4.99 -12.35
CA THR A 191 -1.75 -4.33 -12.28
C THR A 191 -0.72 -5.06 -13.14
N PRO A 192 0.45 -4.45 -13.42
CA PRO A 192 1.56 -5.18 -14.03
C PRO A 192 2.01 -6.42 -13.23
N LEU A 193 1.84 -6.43 -11.90
CA LEU A 193 2.14 -7.59 -11.07
C LEU A 193 1.18 -8.74 -11.36
N SER A 194 -0.14 -8.48 -11.38
CA SER A 194 -1.13 -9.51 -11.71
C SER A 194 -0.99 -10.02 -13.14
N ALA A 195 -0.60 -9.15 -14.08
CA ALA A 195 -0.28 -9.56 -15.44
C ALA A 195 0.94 -10.52 -15.48
N ALA A 196 1.99 -10.21 -14.75
CA ALA A 196 3.17 -11.08 -14.66
C ALA A 196 2.87 -12.43 -13.98
N LEU A 197 1.99 -12.45 -12.97
CA LEU A 197 1.60 -13.68 -12.27
C LEU A 197 0.68 -14.59 -13.08
N LEU A 198 -0.21 -14.02 -13.87
CA LEU A 198 -1.22 -14.78 -14.61
C LEU A 198 -0.79 -15.12 -16.05
N GLY A 199 0.09 -14.32 -16.66
CA GLY A 199 0.51 -14.51 -18.05
C GLY A 199 -0.71 -14.59 -18.99
N ASP A 200 -0.77 -15.64 -19.78
CA ASP A 200 -1.85 -15.87 -20.76
C ASP A 200 -3.26 -16.02 -20.14
N ARG A 201 -3.34 -16.30 -18.84
CA ARG A 201 -4.62 -16.41 -18.12
C ARG A 201 -5.20 -15.07 -17.68
N LEU A 202 -4.50 -13.97 -17.92
CA LEU A 202 -4.93 -12.65 -17.43
C LEU A 202 -6.29 -12.23 -18.00
N GLU A 203 -6.48 -12.34 -19.32
CA GLU A 203 -7.73 -11.87 -19.93
C GLU A 203 -8.93 -12.75 -19.54
N ALA A 204 -8.75 -14.06 -19.50
CA ALA A 204 -9.79 -14.96 -18.99
C ALA A 204 -10.18 -14.61 -17.53
N ARG A 205 -9.19 -14.26 -16.70
CA ARG A 205 -9.46 -13.80 -15.32
C ARG A 205 -10.21 -12.48 -15.27
N ARG A 206 -9.88 -11.53 -16.14
CA ARG A 206 -10.61 -10.26 -16.24
C ARG A 206 -12.07 -10.45 -16.65
N GLU A 207 -12.33 -11.32 -17.61
CA GLU A 207 -13.68 -11.64 -18.07
C GLU A 207 -14.50 -12.32 -16.96
N GLU A 208 -13.93 -13.31 -16.30
CA GLU A 208 -14.54 -13.96 -15.14
C GLU A 208 -14.93 -12.94 -14.06
N LEU A 209 -14.03 -12.03 -13.71
CA LEU A 209 -14.28 -11.02 -12.69
C LEU A 209 -15.34 -10.00 -13.12
N ARG A 210 -15.36 -9.57 -14.41
CA ARG A 210 -16.41 -8.69 -14.94
C ARG A 210 -17.79 -9.36 -14.87
N ALA A 211 -17.85 -10.67 -15.09
CA ALA A 211 -19.08 -11.42 -15.03
C ALA A 211 -19.56 -11.71 -13.61
N SER A 212 -18.65 -12.00 -12.69
CA SER A 212 -18.97 -12.50 -11.35
C SER A 212 -19.00 -11.43 -10.26
N LEU A 213 -18.10 -10.44 -10.29
CA LEU A 213 -18.03 -9.43 -9.21
C LEU A 213 -19.33 -8.64 -9.08
N PRO A 214 -19.81 -8.36 -7.87
CA PRO A 214 -20.97 -7.51 -7.62
C PRO A 214 -20.88 -6.14 -8.30
N ILE A 215 -19.68 -5.54 -8.35
CA ILE A 215 -19.47 -4.23 -9.00
C ILE A 215 -19.41 -4.29 -10.53
N ARG A 216 -19.45 -5.51 -11.14
CA ARG A 216 -19.46 -5.75 -12.60
C ARG A 216 -18.27 -5.14 -13.35
N ARG A 217 -17.16 -4.90 -12.68
CA ARG A 217 -15.90 -4.49 -13.28
C ARG A 217 -14.72 -5.03 -12.48
N VAL A 218 -13.54 -5.02 -13.08
CA VAL A 218 -12.30 -5.35 -12.37
C VAL A 218 -11.87 -4.16 -11.52
N VAL A 219 -11.38 -4.42 -10.31
CA VAL A 219 -10.76 -3.40 -9.46
C VAL A 219 -9.42 -3.01 -10.07
N GLY A 220 -9.20 -1.70 -10.24
CA GLY A 220 -7.94 -1.15 -10.75
C GLY A 220 -7.09 -0.48 -9.67
N PRO A 221 -5.84 -0.13 -10.00
CA PRO A 221 -4.97 0.61 -9.09
C PRO A 221 -5.57 1.93 -8.60
N ALA A 222 -6.36 2.60 -9.45
CA ALA A 222 -7.02 3.86 -9.12
C ALA A 222 -8.03 3.74 -7.97
N ASP A 223 -8.73 2.61 -7.88
CA ASP A 223 -9.67 2.36 -6.78
C ASP A 223 -8.92 2.26 -5.44
N VAL A 224 -7.80 1.52 -5.44
CA VAL A 224 -6.96 1.35 -4.24
C VAL A 224 -6.31 2.66 -3.83
N ALA A 225 -5.81 3.42 -4.80
CA ALA A 225 -5.19 4.72 -4.58
C ALA A 225 -6.18 5.75 -4.00
N ALA A 226 -7.43 5.77 -4.47
CA ALA A 226 -8.47 6.65 -3.94
C ALA A 226 -8.76 6.35 -2.46
N LEU A 227 -8.83 5.06 -2.09
CA LEU A 227 -8.97 4.67 -0.69
C LEU A 227 -7.74 5.06 0.13
N ALA A 228 -6.53 4.88 -0.41
CA ALA A 228 -5.30 5.26 0.29
C ALA A 228 -5.25 6.77 0.58
N VAL A 229 -5.58 7.62 -0.39
CA VAL A 229 -5.68 9.08 -0.19
C VAL A 229 -6.75 9.43 0.83
N HIS A 230 -7.92 8.78 0.79
CA HIS A 230 -8.96 8.96 1.81
C HIS A 230 -8.44 8.63 3.22
N LEU A 231 -7.75 7.50 3.40
CA LEU A 231 -7.18 7.09 4.70
C LEU A 231 -6.07 8.03 5.18
N MET A 232 -5.32 8.66 4.28
CA MET A 232 -4.35 9.71 4.63
C MET A 232 -5.05 10.96 5.18
N CYS A 233 -6.19 11.34 4.60
CA CYS A 233 -6.90 12.58 4.91
C CYS A 233 -7.92 12.46 6.06
N ASN A 234 -8.38 11.26 6.40
CA ASN A 234 -9.40 11.05 7.42
C ASN A 234 -8.77 10.68 8.77
N ASP A 235 -8.66 11.65 9.66
CA ASP A 235 -7.94 11.54 10.94
C ASP A 235 -8.63 10.63 11.97
N ALA A 236 -9.87 10.22 11.74
CA ALA A 236 -10.61 9.32 12.63
C ALA A 236 -10.28 7.83 12.42
N LEU A 237 -9.48 7.49 11.40
CA LEU A 237 -9.28 6.11 10.96
C LEU A 237 -7.89 5.59 11.38
N THR A 238 -7.87 4.62 12.29
CA THR A 238 -6.65 3.91 12.70
C THR A 238 -6.95 2.48 13.19
N GLY A 239 -5.99 1.57 13.07
CA GLY A 239 -6.06 0.20 13.55
C GLY A 239 -6.97 -0.73 12.75
N ALA A 240 -7.49 -0.28 11.61
CA ALA A 240 -8.49 -1.01 10.85
C ALA A 240 -7.95 -1.61 9.54
N THR A 241 -8.67 -2.61 9.06
CA THR A 241 -8.49 -3.22 7.74
C THR A 241 -9.66 -2.83 6.85
N TYR A 242 -9.36 -2.29 5.68
CA TYR A 242 -10.35 -1.85 4.69
C TYR A 242 -10.26 -2.74 3.46
N ASP A 243 -11.35 -3.45 3.17
CA ASP A 243 -11.42 -4.31 1.99
C ASP A 243 -11.71 -3.50 0.73
N ILE A 244 -10.98 -3.84 -0.34
CA ILE A 244 -11.19 -3.28 -1.66
C ILE A 244 -11.07 -4.39 -2.71
N ASP A 245 -12.15 -5.13 -2.91
CA ASP A 245 -12.17 -6.36 -3.70
C ASP A 245 -13.36 -6.45 -4.68
N GLY A 246 -14.16 -5.39 -4.78
CA GLY A 246 -15.33 -5.37 -5.64
C GLY A 246 -16.46 -6.30 -5.22
N GLY A 247 -16.44 -6.77 -3.98
CA GLY A 247 -17.36 -7.76 -3.45
C GLY A 247 -16.91 -9.20 -3.71
N GLN A 248 -15.64 -9.44 -4.04
CA GLN A 248 -15.11 -10.78 -4.31
C GLN A 248 -15.30 -11.74 -3.13
N GLN A 249 -15.25 -11.24 -1.90
CA GLN A 249 -15.48 -12.05 -0.68
C GLN A 249 -16.91 -12.59 -0.55
N LEU A 250 -17.86 -11.99 -1.25
CA LEU A 250 -19.29 -12.35 -1.20
C LEU A 250 -19.66 -13.43 -2.21
N LEU A 251 -18.76 -13.78 -3.13
CA LEU A 251 -19.02 -14.79 -4.14
C LEU A 251 -19.00 -16.18 -3.53
N PRO A 252 -19.91 -17.09 -3.94
CA PRO A 252 -19.85 -18.48 -3.54
C PRO A 252 -18.53 -19.14 -4.00
N HIS A 253 -18.12 -20.19 -3.31
CA HIS A 253 -16.94 -20.99 -3.65
C HIS A 253 -17.23 -21.93 -4.82
#